data_e809d7c17c3adfd7ef7257da56fd5a11
#
_entry.id   e809d7c17c3adfd7ef7257da56fd5a11
#
_cell.length_a   1.000
_cell.length_b   1.000
_cell.length_c   1.000
_cell.angle_alpha   90.00
_cell.angle_beta   90.00
_cell.angle_gamma   90.00
#
_symmetry.space_group_name_H-M   'P 1'
#
loop_
_entity.id
_entity.type
_entity.pdbx_description
1 polymer ?
#
loop_
_entity_poly.entity_id
_entity_poly.type
_entity_poly.pdbx_seq_one_letter_code
_entity_poly.pdbx_strand_id
1 'polypeptide(L)'
;MRRTALADTEIGGKKIGKGERVVMWYVSGNRDEEVIDRPNEFIIDRPRPRTHLSFGFGIHRCVGMRLAELQLRIVWEEILKRFERIEVVGEPKRLYSSFVRGIESLPVRIPA
;
A
#
# COMPACT_ATOMS: atom_id res chain seq x y z
N MET A 1 3.71 -4.08 10.56
CA MET A 1 5.11 -4.57 10.76
C MET A 1 5.61 -4.15 12.12
N ARG A 2 6.58 -4.89 12.73
CA ARG A 2 7.09 -4.65 14.08
C ARG A 2 8.60 -4.59 14.08
N ARG A 3 9.17 -3.70 14.90
CA ARG A 3 10.60 -3.64 15.21
C ARG A 3 10.80 -3.65 16.72
N THR A 4 11.99 -4.01 17.16
CA THR A 4 12.42 -3.94 18.56
C THR A 4 13.54 -2.93 18.66
N ALA A 5 13.44 -2.01 19.60
CA ALA A 5 14.49 -1.02 19.85
C ALA A 5 15.76 -1.69 20.36
N LEU A 6 16.91 -1.43 19.72
CA LEU A 6 18.19 -1.98 20.12
C LEU A 6 18.89 -1.12 21.21
N ALA A 7 18.48 0.11 21.35
CA ALA A 7 18.94 1.07 22.36
C ALA A 7 17.79 2.00 22.71
N ASP A 8 17.94 2.74 23.79
CA ASP A 8 17.04 3.83 24.14
C ASP A 8 17.07 4.86 23.01
N THR A 9 15.90 5.32 22.58
CA THR A 9 15.76 6.27 21.47
C THR A 9 14.54 7.15 21.68
N GLU A 10 14.36 8.12 20.78
CA GLU A 10 13.18 8.99 20.78
C GLU A 10 12.63 9.10 19.37
N ILE A 11 11.31 9.02 19.22
CA ILE A 11 10.59 9.22 17.97
C ILE A 11 9.40 10.15 18.21
N GLY A 12 9.35 11.28 17.51
CA GLY A 12 8.26 12.25 17.64
C GLY A 12 8.03 12.72 19.07
N GLY A 13 9.09 12.98 19.85
CA GLY A 13 9.02 13.39 21.25
C GLY A 13 8.64 12.26 22.22
N LYS A 14 8.51 11.02 21.78
CA LYS A 14 8.21 9.85 22.62
C LYS A 14 9.48 9.05 22.88
N LYS A 15 9.80 8.84 24.14
CA LYS A 15 10.91 7.98 24.58
C LYS A 15 10.54 6.52 24.38
N ILE A 16 11.45 5.75 23.83
CA ILE A 16 11.33 4.32 23.57
C ILE A 16 12.54 3.65 24.19
N GLY A 17 12.30 2.76 25.16
CA GLY A 17 13.37 2.03 25.85
C GLY A 17 13.92 0.89 25.01
N LYS A 18 15.17 0.53 25.25
CA LYS A 18 15.80 -0.68 24.69
C LYS A 18 14.92 -1.91 24.97
N GLY A 19 14.65 -2.70 23.94
CA GLY A 19 13.81 -3.91 24.02
C GLY A 19 12.32 -3.65 23.76
N GLU A 20 11.88 -2.40 23.75
CA GLU A 20 10.48 -2.07 23.46
C GLU A 20 10.14 -2.34 21.98
N ARG A 21 8.84 -2.59 21.76
CA ARG A 21 8.31 -2.94 20.45
C ARG A 21 7.65 -1.75 19.79
N VAL A 22 8.13 -1.39 18.60
CA VAL A 22 7.54 -0.34 17.77
C VAL A 22 6.75 -1.00 16.62
N VAL A 23 5.47 -0.68 16.53
CA VAL A 23 4.57 -1.17 15.47
C VAL A 23 4.40 -0.09 14.43
N MET A 24 4.64 -0.42 13.16
CA MET A 24 4.48 0.48 12.04
C MET A 24 3.19 0.14 11.28
N TRP A 25 2.26 1.09 11.23
CA TRP A 25 1.02 1.00 10.48
C TRP A 25 1.20 1.64 9.09
N TYR A 26 1.63 0.86 8.11
CA TYR A 26 1.88 1.36 6.74
C TYR A 26 0.68 2.01 6.08
N VAL A 27 -0.53 1.52 6.41
CA VAL A 27 -1.78 2.13 5.90
C VAL A 27 -1.95 3.55 6.45
N SER A 28 -1.61 3.78 7.72
CA SER A 28 -1.62 5.13 8.32
C SER A 28 -0.55 6.01 7.67
N GLY A 29 0.69 5.52 7.55
CA GLY A 29 1.76 6.29 6.92
C GLY A 29 1.50 6.63 5.45
N ASN A 30 0.72 5.80 4.73
CA ASN A 30 0.28 6.12 3.36
C ASN A 30 -0.84 7.17 3.31
N ARG A 31 -1.34 7.59 4.47
CA ARG A 31 -2.36 8.64 4.62
C ARG A 31 -1.92 9.80 5.50
N ASP A 32 -0.63 9.94 5.67
CA ASP A 32 0.00 11.01 6.44
C ASP A 32 -0.02 12.31 5.61
N GLU A 33 -0.81 13.27 6.05
CA GLU A 33 -1.00 14.56 5.38
C GLU A 33 0.24 15.48 5.47
N GLU A 34 1.12 15.23 6.42
CA GLU A 34 2.40 15.94 6.53
C GLU A 34 3.38 15.56 5.41
N VAL A 35 3.20 14.38 4.81
CA VAL A 35 4.11 13.83 3.81
C VAL A 35 3.46 13.70 2.43
N ILE A 36 2.17 13.40 2.40
CA ILE A 36 1.41 13.11 1.18
C ILE A 36 0.26 14.10 1.04
N ASP A 37 0.30 14.93 0.04
CA ASP A 37 -0.79 15.86 -0.29
C ASP A 37 -2.06 15.08 -0.63
N ARG A 38 -3.20 15.46 -0.04
CA ARG A 38 -4.52 14.85 -0.25
C ARG A 38 -4.47 13.31 -0.24
N PRO A 39 -4.01 12.66 0.86
CA PRO A 39 -3.67 11.24 0.85
C PRO A 39 -4.89 10.31 0.72
N ASN A 40 -6.10 10.83 0.94
CA ASN A 40 -7.35 10.08 0.83
C ASN A 40 -8.00 10.17 -0.57
N GLU A 41 -7.44 11.00 -1.47
CA GLU A 41 -7.91 11.12 -2.84
C GLU A 41 -7.14 10.17 -3.77
N PHE A 42 -7.86 9.62 -4.75
CA PHE A 42 -7.25 8.84 -5.83
C PHE A 42 -6.77 9.77 -6.95
N ILE A 43 -5.46 10.04 -7.00
CA ILE A 43 -4.83 10.97 -7.95
C ILE A 43 -3.83 10.16 -8.80
N ILE A 44 -4.14 9.97 -10.08
CA ILE A 44 -3.35 9.14 -11.01
C ILE A 44 -1.98 9.78 -11.29
N ASP A 45 -1.95 11.09 -11.47
CA ASP A 45 -0.78 11.89 -11.80
C ASP A 45 -0.10 12.51 -10.57
N ARG A 46 -0.25 11.87 -9.42
CA ARG A 46 0.35 12.33 -8.17
C ARG A 46 1.86 12.52 -8.31
N PRO A 47 2.39 13.69 -7.95
CA PRO A 47 3.83 13.89 -7.91
C PRO A 47 4.48 12.91 -6.91
N ARG A 48 5.63 12.37 -7.27
CA ARG A 48 6.38 11.39 -6.47
C ARG A 48 5.55 10.15 -6.06
N PRO A 49 4.97 9.38 -7.02
CA PRO A 49 4.06 8.29 -6.72
C PRO A 49 4.67 7.16 -5.89
N ARG A 50 6.01 7.09 -5.79
CA ARG A 50 6.73 6.07 -5.01
C ARG A 50 6.97 6.43 -3.54
N THR A 51 6.39 7.50 -3.04
CA THR A 51 6.51 7.90 -1.63
C THR A 51 5.81 6.93 -0.67
N HIS A 52 4.89 6.11 -1.18
CA HIS A 52 4.13 5.17 -0.37
C HIS A 52 4.96 4.09 0.32
N LEU A 53 4.45 3.57 1.43
CA LEU A 53 5.06 2.51 2.24
C LEU A 53 4.52 1.10 1.95
N SER A 54 3.79 0.89 0.85
CA SER A 54 3.15 -0.41 0.54
C SER A 54 4.16 -1.55 0.40
N PHE A 55 5.38 -1.25 0.00
CA PHE A 55 6.48 -2.20 -0.07
C PHE A 55 7.42 -2.18 1.14
N GLY A 56 7.04 -1.50 2.21
CA GLY A 56 7.90 -1.28 3.37
C GLY A 56 8.98 -0.24 3.15
N PHE A 57 9.91 -0.15 4.11
CA PHE A 57 10.99 0.83 4.10
C PHE A 57 12.29 0.25 4.69
N GLY A 58 13.43 0.83 4.32
CA GLY A 58 14.75 0.48 4.82
C GLY A 58 15.23 -0.89 4.34
N ILE A 59 16.03 -1.57 5.15
CA ILE A 59 16.65 -2.87 4.82
C ILE A 59 15.61 -4.00 4.61
N HIS A 60 14.40 -3.83 5.10
CA HIS A 60 13.30 -4.78 4.93
C HIS A 60 12.34 -4.39 3.78
N ARG A 61 12.72 -3.46 2.93
CA ARG A 61 11.95 -3.14 1.74
C ARG A 61 11.77 -4.39 0.88
N CYS A 62 10.57 -4.56 0.31
CA CYS A 62 10.23 -5.73 -0.49
C CYS A 62 11.23 -5.93 -1.63
N VAL A 63 11.88 -7.09 -1.68
CA VAL A 63 12.84 -7.45 -2.75
C VAL A 63 12.14 -7.56 -4.11
N GLY A 64 10.87 -7.99 -4.12
CA GLY A 64 10.04 -8.15 -5.32
C GLY A 64 9.36 -6.86 -5.83
N MET A 65 9.63 -5.69 -5.22
CA MET A 65 8.95 -4.44 -5.58
C MET A 65 9.02 -4.12 -7.08
N ARG A 66 10.20 -4.26 -7.70
CA ARG A 66 10.38 -3.98 -9.13
C ARG A 66 9.60 -4.92 -10.02
N LEU A 67 9.55 -6.19 -9.65
CA LEU A 67 8.76 -7.20 -10.36
C LEU A 67 7.26 -6.92 -10.23
N ALA A 68 6.80 -6.58 -9.03
CA ALA A 68 5.40 -6.22 -8.81
C ALA A 68 4.99 -4.97 -9.62
N GLU A 69 5.81 -3.92 -9.63
CA GLU A 69 5.57 -2.72 -10.46
C GLU A 69 5.49 -3.08 -11.95
N LEU A 70 6.39 -3.95 -12.44
CA LEU A 70 6.41 -4.38 -13.83
C LEU A 70 5.16 -5.20 -14.17
N GLN A 71 4.79 -6.16 -13.33
CA GLN A 71 3.59 -6.98 -13.53
C GLN A 71 2.32 -6.13 -13.56
N LEU A 72 2.16 -5.21 -12.60
CA LEU A 72 1.01 -4.31 -12.55
C LEU A 72 0.92 -3.46 -13.82
N ARG A 73 2.04 -2.91 -14.29
CA ARG A 73 2.06 -2.12 -15.53
C ARG A 73 1.62 -2.96 -16.73
N ILE A 74 2.22 -4.13 -16.92
CA ILE A 74 1.88 -5.00 -18.06
C ILE A 74 0.40 -5.40 -18.00
N VAL A 75 -0.10 -5.78 -16.83
CA VAL A 75 -1.51 -6.16 -16.66
C VAL A 75 -2.44 -5.01 -17.03
N TRP A 76 -2.16 -3.79 -16.57
CA TRP A 76 -2.97 -2.63 -16.93
C TRP A 76 -2.88 -2.27 -18.40
N GLU A 77 -1.69 -2.30 -19.00
CA GLU A 77 -1.51 -2.09 -20.45
C GLU A 77 -2.31 -3.10 -21.28
N GLU A 78 -2.31 -4.37 -20.88
CA GLU A 78 -3.06 -5.42 -21.58
C GLU A 78 -4.58 -5.33 -21.35
N ILE A 79 -5.02 -4.90 -20.19
CA ILE A 79 -6.44 -4.64 -19.89
C ILE A 79 -6.95 -3.49 -20.75
N LEU A 80 -6.23 -2.36 -20.76
CA LEU A 80 -6.64 -1.15 -21.47
C LEU A 80 -6.62 -1.32 -23.01
N LYS A 81 -5.81 -2.23 -23.53
CA LYS A 81 -5.84 -2.58 -24.97
C LYS A 81 -7.09 -3.39 -25.37
N ARG A 82 -7.64 -4.17 -24.44
CA ARG A 82 -8.73 -5.11 -24.75
C ARG A 82 -10.10 -4.61 -24.35
N PHE A 83 -10.17 -3.76 -23.34
CA PHE A 83 -11.41 -3.34 -22.72
C PHE A 83 -11.43 -1.82 -22.58
N GLU A 84 -12.37 -1.17 -23.24
CA GLU A 84 -12.56 0.28 -23.10
C GLU A 84 -13.01 0.66 -21.68
N ARG A 85 -13.83 -0.20 -21.07
CA ARG A 85 -14.41 0.04 -19.78
C ARG A 85 -14.60 -1.25 -18.99
N ILE A 86 -14.34 -1.17 -17.69
CA ILE A 86 -14.67 -2.22 -16.72
C ILE A 86 -15.48 -1.56 -15.61
N GLU A 87 -16.67 -2.06 -15.35
CA GLU A 87 -17.58 -1.56 -14.33
C GLU A 87 -17.58 -2.48 -13.12
N VAL A 88 -17.38 -1.93 -11.93
CA VAL A 88 -17.63 -2.67 -10.68
C VAL A 88 -19.14 -2.72 -10.45
N VAL A 89 -19.72 -3.92 -10.40
CA VAL A 89 -21.17 -4.13 -10.32
C VAL A 89 -21.64 -4.74 -9.01
N GLY A 90 -20.75 -4.88 -8.04
CA GLY A 90 -21.10 -5.40 -6.72
C GLY A 90 -20.02 -5.13 -5.69
N GLU A 91 -20.36 -5.38 -4.43
CA GLU A 91 -19.44 -5.19 -3.33
C GLU A 91 -18.28 -6.20 -3.38
N PRO A 92 -17.04 -5.75 -3.13
CA PRO A 92 -15.89 -6.64 -3.08
C PRO A 92 -15.98 -7.56 -1.85
N LYS A 93 -15.84 -8.86 -2.07
CA LYS A 93 -15.67 -9.82 -0.97
C LYS A 93 -14.21 -9.76 -0.49
N ARG A 94 -14.03 -9.44 0.78
CA ARG A 94 -12.70 -9.27 1.38
C ARG A 94 -12.28 -10.51 2.16
N LEU A 95 -10.98 -10.79 2.10
CA LEU A 95 -10.35 -11.81 2.93
C LEU A 95 -10.46 -11.41 4.42
N TYR A 96 -11.01 -12.30 5.24
CA TYR A 96 -11.03 -12.14 6.69
C TYR A 96 -9.65 -12.46 7.27
N SER A 97 -8.81 -11.44 7.42
CA SER A 97 -7.45 -11.59 7.93
C SER A 97 -6.99 -10.31 8.62
N SER A 98 -6.28 -10.47 9.73
CA SER A 98 -5.58 -9.37 10.41
C SER A 98 -4.21 -9.05 9.79
N PHE A 99 -3.70 -9.91 8.92
CA PHE A 99 -2.37 -9.78 8.32
C PHE A 99 -2.39 -9.21 6.91
N VAL A 100 -3.29 -9.73 6.05
CA VAL A 100 -3.39 -9.29 4.64
C VAL A 100 -4.81 -8.80 4.37
N ARG A 101 -4.94 -7.54 3.95
CA ARG A 101 -6.22 -6.98 3.46
C ARG A 101 -6.37 -7.28 1.97
N GLY A 102 -6.71 -8.52 1.66
CA GLY A 102 -6.94 -8.97 0.30
C GLY A 102 -8.39 -8.83 -0.15
N ILE A 103 -8.61 -8.97 -1.46
CA ILE A 103 -9.92 -9.12 -2.09
C ILE A 103 -9.98 -10.55 -2.62
N GLU A 104 -11.00 -11.33 -2.20
CA GLU A 104 -11.26 -12.68 -2.70
C GLU A 104 -11.98 -12.64 -4.05
N SER A 105 -12.95 -11.74 -4.19
CA SER A 105 -13.66 -11.52 -5.44
C SER A 105 -14.12 -10.08 -5.59
N LEU A 106 -14.12 -9.61 -6.82
CA LEU A 106 -14.63 -8.31 -7.21
C LEU A 106 -15.55 -8.51 -8.42
N PRO A 107 -16.87 -8.42 -8.25
CA PRO A 107 -17.80 -8.54 -9.38
C PRO A 107 -17.63 -7.39 -10.35
N VAL A 108 -17.34 -7.72 -11.60
CA VAL A 108 -17.16 -6.72 -12.66
C VAL A 108 -18.00 -7.09 -13.88
N ARG A 109 -18.37 -6.09 -14.66
CA ARG A 109 -18.98 -6.22 -15.98
C ARG A 109 -18.10 -5.55 -17.01
N ILE A 110 -17.90 -6.21 -18.13
CA ILE A 110 -17.25 -5.65 -19.30
C ILE A 110 -18.38 -5.41 -20.31
N PRO A 111 -18.76 -4.14 -20.57
CA PRO A 111 -19.73 -3.83 -21.60
C PRO A 111 -19.21 -4.29 -22.96
N ALA A 112 -20.15 -4.77 -23.81
CA ALA A 112 -19.84 -5.14 -25.18
C ALA A 112 -19.58 -3.91 -26.05
#